data_1a556206c94569719db09d3935ea6624
#
_entry.id   1a556206c94569719db09d3935ea6624
#
_cell.length_a   1.000
_cell.length_b   1.000
_cell.length_c   1.000
_cell.angle_alpha   90.00
_cell.angle_beta   90.00
_cell.angle_gamma   90.00
#
_symmetry.space_group_name_H-M   'P 1'
#
loop_
_entity.id
_entity.type
_entity.pdbx_description
1 polymer ?
#
loop_
_entity_poly.entity_id
_entity_poly.type
_entity_poly.pdbx_seq_one_letter_code
_entity_poly.pdbx_strand_id
1 'polypeptide(L)'
;MTITKLAWRDLVPDTESYQELFAQPDLTKEHEFILSDTQPRLHYALEQMSSPWATSPFMLLKAPEEAEYLTLLGDAMRQLHPKTNAVFGGQYHIAGRDVTFEPATQADGQFAAKGEVITANWVEAEQLFGCLRQFNGDVSLQPGLVHRANGGVLLISLRTLLAQPLLWMRLKTVVTQQRFDWVGYDDSRPLPVSIPSMPLSLTVVLTGDRESLADFQEMEPEL
;
A
#
# COMPACT_ATOMS: atom_id res chain seq x y z
N MET A 1 -26.14 50.57 -21.57
CA MET A 1 -25.82 49.42 -20.71
C MET A 1 -27.11 48.65 -20.49
N THR A 2 -27.30 47.56 -21.24
CA THR A 2 -28.57 46.80 -21.24
C THR A 2 -28.49 45.76 -20.09
N ILE A 3 -29.32 45.95 -19.08
CA ILE A 3 -29.44 45.01 -17.96
C ILE A 3 -30.33 43.87 -18.42
N THR A 4 -29.76 42.73 -18.71
CA THR A 4 -30.48 41.49 -19.01
C THR A 4 -30.96 40.88 -17.69
N LYS A 5 -32.25 40.78 -17.48
CA LYS A 5 -32.82 40.02 -16.37
C LYS A 5 -32.61 38.54 -16.62
N LEU A 6 -31.72 37.91 -15.87
CA LEU A 6 -31.58 36.47 -15.83
C LEU A 6 -32.73 35.85 -15.04
N ALA A 7 -33.39 34.86 -15.59
CA ALA A 7 -34.32 34.04 -14.86
C ALA A 7 -33.55 33.12 -13.90
N TRP A 8 -34.16 32.74 -12.77
CA TRP A 8 -33.49 31.83 -11.82
C TRP A 8 -33.07 30.50 -12.47
N ARG A 9 -33.76 30.08 -13.54
CA ARG A 9 -33.41 28.87 -14.33
C ARG A 9 -32.12 29.02 -15.11
N ASP A 10 -31.71 30.24 -15.44
CA ASP A 10 -30.44 30.49 -16.12
C ASP A 10 -29.23 30.42 -15.17
N LEU A 11 -29.50 30.38 -13.85
CA LEU A 11 -28.50 30.29 -12.78
C LEU A 11 -28.36 28.87 -12.21
N VAL A 12 -29.28 27.97 -12.54
CA VAL A 12 -29.23 26.57 -12.10
C VAL A 12 -28.64 25.73 -13.23
N PRO A 13 -27.69 24.84 -12.96
CA PRO A 13 -27.19 23.89 -13.95
C PRO A 13 -28.39 23.15 -14.58
N ASP A 14 -28.33 22.95 -15.89
CA ASP A 14 -29.33 22.17 -16.60
C ASP A 14 -29.40 20.77 -15.98
N THR A 15 -30.51 20.53 -15.26
CA THR A 15 -30.72 19.24 -14.59
C THR A 15 -31.36 18.21 -15.53
N GLU A 16 -31.70 18.57 -16.77
CA GLU A 16 -32.26 17.61 -17.74
C GLU A 16 -31.19 16.57 -18.12
N SER A 17 -29.91 16.98 -18.18
CA SER A 17 -28.80 16.06 -18.41
C SER A 17 -28.57 15.08 -17.24
N TYR A 18 -29.09 15.37 -16.07
CA TYR A 18 -28.99 14.46 -14.90
C TYR A 18 -30.28 13.61 -14.74
N GLN A 19 -31.33 13.86 -15.50
CA GLN A 19 -32.54 13.04 -15.41
C GLN A 19 -32.30 11.60 -15.85
N GLU A 20 -31.43 11.38 -16.81
CA GLU A 20 -31.02 10.02 -17.21
C GLU A 20 -30.28 9.27 -16.09
N LEU A 21 -29.52 9.98 -15.25
CA LEU A 21 -28.85 9.41 -14.07
C LEU A 21 -29.86 8.99 -12.98
N PHE A 22 -31.00 9.68 -12.90
CA PHE A 22 -32.02 9.40 -11.89
C PHE A 22 -33.23 8.61 -12.44
N ALA A 23 -33.36 8.51 -13.77
CA ALA A 23 -34.53 7.90 -14.40
C ALA A 23 -34.54 6.37 -14.31
N GLN A 24 -33.42 5.71 -14.07
CA GLN A 24 -33.35 4.27 -13.85
C GLN A 24 -32.22 3.93 -12.86
N PRO A 25 -32.46 3.99 -11.57
CA PRO A 25 -31.57 3.30 -10.66
C PRO A 25 -31.81 1.80 -10.87
N ASP A 26 -31.09 1.20 -11.78
CA ASP A 26 -30.93 -0.25 -11.79
C ASP A 26 -30.06 -0.63 -10.60
N LEU A 27 -30.68 -0.67 -9.43
CA LEU A 27 -30.06 -1.02 -8.17
C LEU A 27 -29.52 -2.46 -8.16
N THR A 28 -29.76 -3.22 -9.24
CA THR A 28 -29.26 -4.58 -9.39
C THR A 28 -27.96 -4.65 -10.17
N LYS A 29 -27.56 -3.59 -10.86
CA LYS A 29 -26.21 -3.50 -11.44
C LYS A 29 -25.28 -2.90 -10.39
N GLU A 30 -24.37 -3.69 -9.91
CA GLU A 30 -23.16 -3.19 -9.25
C GLU A 30 -22.53 -2.20 -10.23
N HIS A 31 -22.65 -0.91 -9.96
CA HIS A 31 -21.96 0.12 -10.73
C HIS A 31 -20.48 -0.07 -10.40
N GLU A 32 -19.75 -0.66 -11.33
CA GLU A 32 -18.30 -0.77 -11.23
C GLU A 32 -17.74 0.65 -11.09
N PHE A 33 -17.06 0.92 -9.98
CA PHE A 33 -16.46 2.21 -9.74
C PHE A 33 -15.30 2.41 -10.72
N ILE A 34 -15.48 3.30 -11.70
CA ILE A 34 -14.46 3.61 -12.70
C ILE A 34 -13.72 4.87 -12.25
N LEU A 35 -12.51 4.68 -11.73
CA LEU A 35 -11.70 5.77 -11.20
C LEU A 35 -11.32 6.80 -12.27
N SER A 36 -11.05 6.37 -13.51
CA SER A 36 -10.73 7.26 -14.63
C SER A 36 -11.80 8.30 -14.91
N ASP A 37 -13.06 7.93 -14.73
CA ASP A 37 -14.20 8.79 -15.06
C ASP A 37 -14.52 9.74 -13.90
N THR A 38 -14.38 9.27 -12.67
CA THR A 38 -14.72 10.04 -11.47
C THR A 38 -13.58 10.91 -10.99
N GLN A 39 -12.34 10.40 -11.07
CA GLN A 39 -11.14 11.08 -10.57
C GLN A 39 -9.93 10.88 -11.51
N PRO A 40 -9.94 11.49 -12.71
CA PRO A 40 -8.91 11.23 -13.73
C PRO A 40 -7.49 11.62 -13.29
N ARG A 41 -7.34 12.63 -12.43
CA ARG A 41 -6.02 13.03 -11.90
C ARG A 41 -5.45 11.98 -10.94
N LEU A 42 -6.32 11.42 -10.10
CA LEU A 42 -5.93 10.35 -9.17
C LEU A 42 -5.60 9.08 -9.95
N HIS A 43 -6.43 8.71 -10.93
CA HIS A 43 -6.16 7.59 -11.82
C HIS A 43 -4.78 7.70 -12.46
N TYR A 44 -4.46 8.85 -13.07
CA TYR A 44 -3.15 9.08 -13.69
C TYR A 44 -1.99 8.98 -12.68
N ALA A 45 -2.13 9.56 -11.49
CA ALA A 45 -1.10 9.49 -10.45
C ALA A 45 -0.84 8.05 -9.99
N LEU A 46 -1.90 7.26 -9.78
CA LEU A 46 -1.79 5.85 -9.40
C LEU A 46 -1.18 5.00 -10.53
N GLU A 47 -1.52 5.28 -11.77
CA GLU A 47 -0.93 4.63 -12.94
C GLU A 47 0.58 4.90 -13.02
N GLN A 48 1.01 6.14 -12.80
CA GLN A 48 2.44 6.49 -12.76
C GLN A 48 3.18 5.76 -11.64
N MET A 49 2.57 5.67 -10.46
CA MET A 49 3.16 4.93 -9.32
C MET A 49 3.23 3.42 -9.55
N SER A 50 2.32 2.87 -10.33
CA SER A 50 2.33 1.46 -10.72
C SER A 50 3.32 1.16 -11.84
N SER A 51 3.87 2.20 -12.47
CA SER A 51 4.84 2.06 -13.56
C SER A 51 6.21 1.59 -13.03
N PRO A 52 6.92 0.73 -13.78
CA PRO A 52 8.32 0.39 -13.47
C PRO A 52 9.27 1.61 -13.49
N TRP A 53 8.82 2.72 -14.04
CA TRP A 53 9.57 3.99 -14.15
C TRP A 53 9.25 4.98 -13.04
N ALA A 54 8.51 4.56 -12.00
CA ALA A 54 8.23 5.43 -10.86
C ALA A 54 9.54 5.94 -10.23
N THR A 55 9.64 7.26 -10.09
CA THR A 55 10.87 7.91 -9.60
C THR A 55 10.98 7.87 -8.07
N SER A 56 9.87 7.70 -7.37
CA SER A 56 9.81 7.58 -5.92
C SER A 56 9.10 6.28 -5.53
N PRO A 57 9.58 5.55 -4.52
CA PRO A 57 8.85 4.42 -3.99
C PRO A 57 7.72 4.82 -3.02
N PHE A 58 7.52 6.12 -2.78
CA PHE A 58 6.50 6.65 -1.88
C PHE A 58 5.55 7.59 -2.58
N MET A 59 4.26 7.52 -2.23
CA MET A 59 3.22 8.44 -2.63
C MET A 59 2.36 8.82 -1.43
N LEU A 60 2.10 10.12 -1.27
CA LEU A 60 1.14 10.64 -0.29
C LEU A 60 -0.20 10.87 -0.99
N LEU A 61 -1.26 10.32 -0.43
CA LEU A 61 -2.60 10.41 -1.00
C LEU A 61 -3.59 10.91 0.05
N LYS A 62 -4.22 12.05 -0.25
CA LYS A 62 -5.32 12.55 0.58
C LYS A 62 -6.57 11.72 0.35
N ALA A 63 -7.02 11.04 1.38
CA ALA A 63 -8.26 10.27 1.40
C ALA A 63 -8.92 10.35 2.78
N PRO A 64 -10.24 10.18 2.87
CA PRO A 64 -10.89 9.96 4.16
C PRO A 64 -10.31 8.72 4.86
N GLU A 65 -10.30 8.74 6.20
CA GLU A 65 -9.67 7.67 7.00
C GLU A 65 -10.54 6.42 7.18
N GLU A 66 -11.76 6.42 6.67
CA GLU A 66 -12.64 5.26 6.75
C GLU A 66 -12.07 4.09 5.91
N ALA A 67 -12.14 2.89 6.49
CA ALA A 67 -11.60 1.67 5.89
C ALA A 67 -12.15 1.37 4.48
N GLU A 68 -13.35 1.83 4.18
CA GLU A 68 -14.02 1.67 2.89
C GLU A 68 -13.24 2.38 1.77
N TYR A 69 -12.74 3.60 2.02
CA TYR A 69 -11.93 4.33 1.04
C TYR A 69 -10.59 3.65 0.75
N LEU A 70 -9.96 3.08 1.79
CA LEU A 70 -8.73 2.32 1.60
C LEU A 70 -8.98 1.08 0.74
N THR A 71 -10.12 0.42 0.92
CA THR A 71 -10.54 -0.73 0.11
C THR A 71 -10.78 -0.32 -1.34
N LEU A 72 -11.53 0.76 -1.58
CA LEU A 72 -11.79 1.30 -2.93
C LEU A 72 -10.49 1.68 -3.66
N LEU A 73 -9.57 2.34 -2.96
CA LEU A 73 -8.25 2.67 -3.49
C LEU A 73 -7.44 1.41 -3.81
N GLY A 74 -7.48 0.42 -2.95
CA GLY A 74 -6.84 -0.88 -3.16
C GLY A 74 -7.37 -1.58 -4.40
N ASP A 75 -8.67 -1.57 -4.62
CA ASP A 75 -9.31 -2.18 -5.80
C ASP A 75 -8.94 -1.41 -7.08
N ALA A 76 -8.96 -0.08 -7.04
CA ALA A 76 -8.50 0.74 -8.15
C ALA A 76 -7.03 0.47 -8.49
N MET A 77 -6.16 0.38 -7.48
CA MET A 77 -4.75 0.04 -7.69
C MET A 77 -4.56 -1.36 -8.27
N ARG A 78 -5.35 -2.36 -7.85
CA ARG A 78 -5.29 -3.73 -8.42
C ARG A 78 -5.69 -3.76 -9.89
N GLN A 79 -6.59 -2.88 -10.32
CA GLN A 79 -6.95 -2.75 -11.74
C GLN A 79 -5.83 -2.11 -12.56
N LEU A 80 -5.14 -1.11 -11.99
CA LEU A 80 -4.07 -0.36 -12.65
C LEU A 80 -2.71 -1.05 -12.59
N HIS A 81 -2.47 -1.84 -11.53
CA HIS A 81 -1.18 -2.46 -11.32
C HIS A 81 -0.89 -3.51 -12.41
N PRO A 82 0.26 -3.41 -13.10
CA PRO A 82 0.58 -4.34 -14.18
C PRO A 82 0.63 -5.78 -13.67
N LYS A 83 -0.10 -6.67 -14.33
CA LYS A 83 0.00 -8.11 -14.05
C LYS A 83 1.37 -8.58 -14.52
N THR A 84 2.15 -9.13 -13.62
CA THR A 84 3.46 -9.70 -13.91
C THR A 84 3.46 -11.19 -13.62
N ASN A 85 4.23 -11.94 -14.41
CA ASN A 85 4.55 -13.33 -14.12
C ASN A 85 5.83 -13.45 -13.26
N ALA A 86 6.48 -12.33 -12.96
CA ALA A 86 7.66 -12.31 -12.10
C ALA A 86 7.30 -12.74 -10.68
N VAL A 87 8.21 -13.45 -10.05
CA VAL A 87 8.13 -13.84 -8.64
C VAL A 87 9.21 -13.09 -7.89
N PHE A 88 8.83 -12.51 -6.77
CA PHE A 88 9.71 -11.74 -5.90
C PHE A 88 9.91 -12.49 -4.57
N GLY A 89 11.00 -12.15 -3.85
CA GLY A 89 11.31 -12.80 -2.59
C GLY A 89 11.86 -14.21 -2.77
N GLY A 90 11.52 -15.12 -1.87
CA GLY A 90 12.12 -16.46 -1.89
C GLY A 90 11.69 -17.34 -0.74
N GLN A 91 12.61 -18.21 -0.33
CA GLN A 91 12.42 -19.12 0.77
C GLN A 91 13.64 -19.12 1.69
N TYR A 92 13.37 -19.17 3.00
CA TYR A 92 14.40 -19.41 3.99
C TYR A 92 14.47 -20.89 4.34
N HIS A 93 15.66 -21.45 4.29
CA HIS A 93 15.95 -22.80 4.74
C HIS A 93 16.67 -22.71 6.09
N ILE A 94 16.10 -23.35 7.10
CA ILE A 94 16.59 -23.31 8.48
C ILE A 94 17.05 -24.70 8.86
N ALA A 95 18.34 -24.85 9.14
CA ALA A 95 18.96 -26.08 9.58
C ALA A 95 19.67 -25.84 10.93
N GLY A 96 18.96 -25.97 12.03
CA GLY A 96 19.45 -25.67 13.37
C GLY A 96 19.74 -24.15 13.52
N ARG A 97 21.06 -23.78 13.53
CA ARG A 97 21.49 -22.37 13.61
C ARG A 97 21.85 -21.77 12.25
N ASP A 98 21.93 -22.58 11.23
CA ASP A 98 22.25 -22.13 9.89
C ASP A 98 20.96 -21.76 9.16
N VAL A 99 20.88 -20.51 8.69
CA VAL A 99 19.78 -20.00 7.91
C VAL A 99 20.32 -19.53 6.56
N THR A 100 19.75 -20.04 5.50
CA THR A 100 20.08 -19.63 4.13
C THR A 100 18.83 -19.08 3.43
N PHE A 101 19.03 -18.19 2.47
CA PHE A 101 17.96 -17.63 1.65
C PHE A 101 18.16 -18.04 0.19
N GLU A 102 17.11 -18.54 -0.43
CA GLU A 102 17.08 -18.89 -1.85
C GLU A 102 16.02 -18.05 -2.56
N PRO A 103 16.38 -17.30 -3.62
CA PRO A 103 15.40 -16.55 -4.41
C PRO A 103 14.36 -17.47 -5.04
N ALA A 104 13.10 -17.05 -5.02
CA ALA A 104 12.03 -17.84 -5.61
C ALA A 104 12.08 -17.82 -7.14
N THR A 105 11.94 -18.99 -7.72
CA THR A 105 11.67 -19.17 -9.17
C THR A 105 10.18 -19.45 -9.45
N GLN A 106 9.45 -19.86 -8.42
CA GLN A 106 8.01 -20.13 -8.44
C GLN A 106 7.34 -19.51 -7.22
N ALA A 107 6.05 -19.30 -7.29
CA ALA A 107 5.28 -18.60 -6.24
C ALA A 107 4.83 -19.52 -5.09
N ASP A 108 5.57 -20.57 -4.81
CA ASP A 108 5.28 -21.60 -3.79
C ASP A 108 6.10 -21.43 -2.50
N GLY A 109 7.06 -20.52 -2.50
CA GLY A 109 7.88 -20.22 -1.32
C GLY A 109 7.11 -19.39 -0.28
N GLN A 110 7.41 -19.60 1.01
CA GLN A 110 6.76 -18.89 2.12
C GLN A 110 6.90 -17.35 2.02
N PHE A 111 8.01 -16.87 1.46
CA PHE A 111 8.28 -15.44 1.22
C PHE A 111 8.21 -15.07 -0.26
N ALA A 112 7.69 -15.96 -1.10
CA ALA A 112 7.47 -15.67 -2.50
C ALA A 112 6.23 -14.79 -2.68
N ALA A 113 6.32 -13.78 -3.52
CA ALA A 113 5.25 -12.83 -3.81
C ALA A 113 5.10 -12.60 -5.31
N LYS A 114 3.91 -12.20 -5.74
CA LYS A 114 3.57 -11.95 -7.15
C LYS A 114 3.41 -10.47 -7.48
N GLY A 115 3.90 -9.57 -6.63
CA GLY A 115 3.74 -8.15 -6.84
C GLY A 115 2.29 -7.69 -6.65
N GLU A 116 1.63 -8.14 -5.60
CA GLU A 116 0.23 -7.82 -5.31
C GLU A 116 0.06 -6.45 -4.66
N VAL A 117 -1.15 -5.90 -4.76
CA VAL A 117 -1.56 -4.71 -4.03
C VAL A 117 -2.16 -5.13 -2.70
N ILE A 118 -1.50 -4.75 -1.62
CA ILE A 118 -1.90 -5.04 -0.25
C ILE A 118 -2.37 -3.76 0.45
N THR A 119 -3.46 -3.83 1.18
CA THR A 119 -4.01 -2.70 1.96
C THR A 119 -3.87 -2.97 3.45
N ALA A 120 -3.52 -1.94 4.22
CA ALA A 120 -3.39 -2.00 5.67
C ALA A 120 -3.95 -0.72 6.32
N ASN A 121 -5.07 -0.82 7.02
CA ASN A 121 -5.66 0.32 7.73
C ASN A 121 -4.98 0.54 9.10
N TRP A 122 -4.92 -0.50 9.92
CA TRP A 122 -4.16 -0.53 11.17
C TRP A 122 -3.32 -1.79 11.20
N VAL A 123 -2.07 -1.65 11.60
CA VAL A 123 -1.12 -2.77 11.60
C VAL A 123 -0.07 -2.60 12.68
N GLU A 124 0.29 -3.69 13.32
CA GLU A 124 1.38 -3.78 14.28
C GLU A 124 2.69 -4.22 13.59
N ALA A 125 3.82 -4.03 14.27
CA ALA A 125 5.14 -4.32 13.73
C ALA A 125 5.29 -5.77 13.23
N GLU A 126 4.79 -6.75 13.99
CA GLU A 126 4.85 -8.16 13.59
C GLU A 126 3.99 -8.48 12.37
N GLN A 127 2.84 -7.81 12.23
CA GLN A 127 1.98 -7.96 11.06
C GLN A 127 2.62 -7.33 9.83
N LEU A 128 3.26 -6.17 9.98
CA LEU A 128 3.88 -5.46 8.86
C LEU A 128 5.17 -6.12 8.41
N PHE A 129 6.08 -6.42 9.35
CA PHE A 129 7.42 -6.91 9.05
C PHE A 129 7.61 -8.42 9.26
N GLY A 130 6.56 -9.11 9.69
CA GLY A 130 6.70 -10.50 10.07
C GLY A 130 7.40 -10.67 11.41
N CYS A 131 7.56 -11.90 11.82
CA CYS A 131 8.20 -12.22 13.08
C CYS A 131 9.03 -13.53 13.00
N LEU A 132 10.00 -13.61 13.88
CA LEU A 132 10.71 -14.83 14.19
C LEU A 132 10.05 -15.47 15.41
N ARG A 133 9.71 -16.74 15.31
CA ARG A 133 9.20 -17.54 16.42
C ARG A 133 10.20 -18.64 16.76
N GLN A 134 10.36 -18.89 18.04
CA GLN A 134 11.20 -19.98 18.53
C GLN A 134 10.35 -20.87 19.44
N PHE A 135 10.33 -22.16 19.15
CA PHE A 135 9.64 -23.15 19.95
C PHE A 135 10.50 -24.41 20.09
N ASN A 136 10.78 -24.82 21.33
CA ASN A 136 11.63 -25.98 21.64
C ASN A 136 13.01 -25.97 20.98
N GLY A 137 13.56 -24.79 20.70
CA GLY A 137 14.84 -24.65 20.00
C GLY A 137 14.75 -24.52 18.48
N ASP A 138 13.60 -24.87 17.91
CA ASP A 138 13.32 -24.68 16.49
C ASP A 138 12.94 -23.23 16.19
N VAL A 139 13.51 -22.68 15.15
CA VAL A 139 13.26 -21.33 14.66
C VAL A 139 12.32 -21.39 13.45
N SER A 140 11.34 -20.51 13.42
CA SER A 140 10.46 -20.32 12.27
C SER A 140 10.31 -18.84 11.95
N LEU A 141 10.30 -18.50 10.66
CA LEU A 141 10.11 -17.15 10.16
C LEU A 141 8.70 -17.03 9.60
N GLN A 142 8.00 -15.97 9.96
CA GLN A 142 6.65 -15.67 9.45
C GLN A 142 6.70 -14.40 8.61
N PRO A 143 6.20 -14.44 7.36
CA PRO A 143 6.17 -13.26 6.51
C PRO A 143 5.15 -12.23 7.02
N GLY A 144 5.50 -10.95 6.91
CA GLY A 144 4.59 -9.84 7.12
C GLY A 144 4.04 -9.28 5.81
N LEU A 145 3.28 -8.18 5.90
CA LEU A 145 2.66 -7.53 4.74
C LEU A 145 3.69 -7.02 3.73
N VAL A 146 4.85 -6.51 4.19
CA VAL A 146 5.92 -6.06 3.29
C VAL A 146 6.46 -7.19 2.40
N HIS A 147 6.53 -8.41 2.94
CA HIS A 147 6.95 -9.58 2.17
C HIS A 147 5.89 -9.99 1.15
N ARG A 148 4.61 -9.97 1.55
CA ARG A 148 3.49 -10.30 0.66
C ARG A 148 3.31 -9.28 -0.46
N ALA A 149 3.59 -7.99 -0.19
CA ALA A 149 3.52 -6.92 -1.16
C ALA A 149 4.80 -6.78 -2.01
N ASN A 150 5.80 -7.64 -1.81
CA ASN A 150 7.07 -7.56 -2.54
C ASN A 150 6.84 -7.62 -4.06
N GLY A 151 7.45 -6.71 -4.80
CA GLY A 151 7.24 -6.50 -6.23
C GLY A 151 5.97 -5.73 -6.58
N GLY A 152 5.17 -5.32 -5.59
CA GLY A 152 3.88 -4.66 -5.76
C GLY A 152 3.74 -3.39 -4.94
N VAL A 153 2.54 -3.17 -4.42
CA VAL A 153 2.17 -1.93 -3.75
C VAL A 153 1.58 -2.22 -2.36
N LEU A 154 2.04 -1.48 -1.37
CA LEU A 154 1.45 -1.44 -0.04
C LEU A 154 0.71 -0.11 0.15
N LEU A 155 -0.61 -0.17 0.29
CA LEU A 155 -1.43 0.96 0.73
C LEU A 155 -1.56 0.90 2.24
N ILE A 156 -1.11 1.94 2.94
CA ILE A 156 -1.17 1.99 4.40
C ILE A 156 -1.70 3.34 4.89
N SER A 157 -2.54 3.31 5.92
CA SER A 157 -3.04 4.51 6.56
C SER A 157 -1.93 5.21 7.34
N LEU A 158 -1.79 6.53 7.16
CA LEU A 158 -0.87 7.37 7.91
C LEU A 158 -1.12 7.32 9.42
N ARG A 159 -2.37 7.14 9.83
CA ARG A 159 -2.76 7.03 11.23
C ARG A 159 -1.97 5.94 11.97
N THR A 160 -1.76 4.79 11.32
CA THR A 160 -0.93 3.72 11.90
C THR A 160 0.53 4.17 12.10
N LEU A 161 1.09 4.90 11.16
CA LEU A 161 2.49 5.31 11.19
C LEU A 161 2.74 6.48 12.14
N LEU A 162 1.80 7.43 12.20
CA LEU A 162 1.84 8.54 13.16
C LEU A 162 1.74 8.06 14.61
N ALA A 163 0.89 7.05 14.85
CA ALA A 163 0.78 6.41 16.17
C ALA A 163 2.02 5.58 16.55
N GLN A 164 2.80 5.14 15.56
CA GLN A 164 3.94 4.24 15.72
C GLN A 164 5.15 4.75 14.91
N PRO A 165 5.85 5.82 15.32
CA PRO A 165 6.92 6.43 14.52
C PRO A 165 8.08 5.47 14.19
N LEU A 166 8.41 4.53 15.07
CA LEU A 166 9.44 3.51 14.82
C LEU A 166 9.06 2.56 13.68
N LEU A 167 7.76 2.30 13.52
CA LEU A 167 7.25 1.51 12.40
C LEU A 167 7.53 2.21 11.07
N TRP A 168 7.27 3.52 11.02
CA TRP A 168 7.57 4.34 9.84
C TRP A 168 9.06 4.36 9.52
N MET A 169 9.91 4.64 10.49
CA MET A 169 11.37 4.69 10.29
C MET A 169 11.90 3.38 9.70
N ARG A 170 11.41 2.25 10.21
CA ARG A 170 11.79 0.93 9.69
C ARG A 170 11.24 0.70 8.27
N LEU A 171 9.98 1.04 8.01
CA LEU A 171 9.37 0.90 6.69
C LEU A 171 10.12 1.73 5.66
N LYS A 172 10.41 3.00 5.96
CA LYS A 172 11.20 3.90 5.11
C LYS A 172 12.56 3.30 4.78
N THR A 173 13.28 2.78 5.78
CA THR A 173 14.59 2.16 5.60
C THR A 173 14.51 0.94 4.67
N VAL A 174 13.59 0.04 4.92
CA VAL A 174 13.39 -1.20 4.13
C VAL A 174 13.08 -0.88 2.67
N VAL A 175 12.17 0.07 2.44
CA VAL A 175 11.74 0.47 1.09
C VAL A 175 12.86 1.19 0.35
N THR A 176 13.54 2.13 1.00
CA THR A 176 14.62 2.91 0.38
C THR A 176 15.84 2.05 0.05
N GLN A 177 16.18 1.10 0.91
CA GLN A 177 17.31 0.20 0.69
C GLN A 177 16.99 -0.97 -0.24
N GLN A 178 15.72 -1.16 -0.59
CA GLN A 178 15.22 -2.30 -1.39
C GLN A 178 15.69 -3.65 -0.82
N ARG A 179 15.76 -3.72 0.50
CA ARG A 179 16.28 -4.88 1.23
C ARG A 179 15.57 -5.01 2.57
N PHE A 180 15.19 -6.22 2.90
CA PHE A 180 14.65 -6.56 4.20
C PHE A 180 15.70 -7.25 5.06
N ASP A 181 15.99 -6.65 6.22
CA ASP A 181 16.85 -7.21 7.25
C ASP A 181 15.99 -7.61 8.45
N TRP A 182 16.22 -8.83 8.94
CA TRP A 182 15.60 -9.27 10.18
C TRP A 182 16.31 -8.60 11.35
N VAL A 183 15.52 -8.02 12.25
CA VAL A 183 16.03 -7.37 13.46
C VAL A 183 15.42 -8.01 14.68
N GLY A 184 16.16 -8.00 15.80
CA GLY A 184 15.65 -8.44 17.09
C GLY A 184 14.48 -7.55 17.56
N TYR A 185 13.74 -8.03 18.53
CA TYR A 185 12.62 -7.28 19.10
C TYR A 185 13.11 -5.96 19.74
N ASP A 186 14.23 -6.02 20.42
CA ASP A 186 14.98 -4.91 20.98
C ASP A 186 16.46 -5.29 21.14
N ASP A 187 17.30 -4.34 21.55
CA ASP A 187 18.73 -4.56 21.73
C ASP A 187 19.06 -5.61 22.82
N SER A 188 18.15 -5.81 23.78
CA SER A 188 18.28 -6.80 24.85
C SER A 188 17.87 -8.21 24.40
N ARG A 189 17.21 -8.34 23.27
CA ARG A 189 16.72 -9.59 22.69
C ARG A 189 17.18 -9.75 21.24
N PRO A 190 18.48 -9.96 21.03
CA PRO A 190 19.03 -10.17 19.70
C PRO A 190 18.42 -11.42 19.06
N LEU A 191 18.49 -11.50 17.75
CA LEU A 191 18.08 -12.70 17.03
C LEU A 191 18.88 -13.91 17.49
N PRO A 192 18.25 -15.05 17.72
CA PRO A 192 18.93 -16.28 18.18
C PRO A 192 19.84 -16.87 17.11
N VAL A 193 19.64 -16.50 15.85
CA VAL A 193 20.39 -16.95 14.68
C VAL A 193 20.65 -15.78 13.73
N SER A 194 21.71 -15.87 12.94
CA SER A 194 21.95 -14.92 11.86
C SER A 194 21.07 -15.27 10.67
N ILE A 195 20.28 -14.30 10.20
CA ILE A 195 19.34 -14.49 9.11
C ILE A 195 19.78 -13.62 7.93
N PRO A 196 20.00 -14.19 6.74
CA PRO A 196 20.34 -13.43 5.55
C PRO A 196 19.26 -12.42 5.19
N SER A 197 19.67 -11.27 4.66
CA SER A 197 18.73 -10.28 4.12
C SER A 197 18.03 -10.80 2.87
N MET A 198 16.83 -10.28 2.61
CA MET A 198 16.03 -10.61 1.43
C MET A 198 15.87 -9.37 0.54
N PRO A 199 16.00 -9.48 -0.80
CA PRO A 199 15.64 -8.39 -1.71
C PRO A 199 14.16 -8.04 -1.58
N LEU A 200 13.86 -6.75 -1.54
CA LEU A 200 12.50 -6.26 -1.43
C LEU A 200 12.30 -5.03 -2.32
N SER A 201 11.44 -5.15 -3.31
CA SER A 201 11.03 -4.06 -4.19
C SER A 201 9.58 -3.71 -3.88
N LEU A 202 9.33 -2.57 -3.26
CA LEU A 202 8.02 -2.21 -2.75
C LEU A 202 7.73 -0.75 -3.02
N THR A 203 6.55 -0.47 -3.57
CA THR A 203 5.98 0.87 -3.63
C THR A 203 5.00 1.05 -2.49
N VAL A 204 5.05 2.20 -1.82
CA VAL A 204 4.19 2.49 -0.67
C VAL A 204 3.31 3.71 -0.95
N VAL A 205 2.01 3.54 -0.84
CA VAL A 205 1.02 4.61 -0.90
C VAL A 205 0.51 4.88 0.51
N LEU A 206 0.81 6.07 1.02
CA LEU A 206 0.42 6.54 2.33
C LEU A 206 -0.88 7.34 2.21
N THR A 207 -1.93 6.88 2.86
CA THR A 207 -3.24 7.54 2.80
C THR A 207 -3.57 8.20 4.14
N GLY A 208 -4.12 9.40 4.08
CA GLY A 208 -4.56 10.11 5.28
C GLY A 208 -5.47 11.29 4.94
N ASP A 209 -6.16 11.79 5.93
CA ASP A 209 -6.92 13.01 5.81
C ASP A 209 -6.00 14.26 5.76
N ARG A 210 -6.56 15.44 5.79
CA ARG A 210 -5.80 16.68 5.72
C ARG A 210 -4.89 16.88 6.95
N GLU A 211 -5.36 16.48 8.11
CA GLU A 211 -4.66 16.66 9.39
C GLU A 211 -3.50 15.67 9.49
N SER A 212 -3.76 14.39 9.28
CA SER A 212 -2.73 13.35 9.25
C SER A 212 -1.62 13.62 8.23
N LEU A 213 -1.98 14.15 7.04
CA LEU A 213 -1.00 14.55 6.04
C LEU A 213 -0.15 15.75 6.48
N ALA A 214 -0.74 16.74 7.14
CA ALA A 214 0.00 17.89 7.67
C ALA A 214 0.99 17.45 8.74
N ASP A 215 0.55 16.65 9.71
CA ASP A 215 1.41 16.11 10.77
C ASP A 215 2.55 15.26 10.18
N PHE A 216 2.25 14.47 9.17
CA PHE A 216 3.26 13.65 8.51
C PHE A 216 4.28 14.48 7.74
N GLN A 217 3.87 15.56 7.06
CA GLN A 217 4.77 16.47 6.37
C GLN A 217 5.70 17.26 7.33
N GLU A 218 5.24 17.54 8.56
CA GLU A 218 6.10 18.11 9.60
C GLU A 218 7.18 17.11 10.05
N MET A 219 6.83 15.83 10.13
CA MET A 219 7.75 14.74 10.48
C MET A 219 8.73 14.40 9.35
N GLU A 220 8.29 14.50 8.10
CA GLU A 220 9.01 14.10 6.89
C GLU A 220 8.95 15.19 5.80
N PRO A 221 9.64 16.32 5.99
CA PRO A 221 9.55 17.46 5.06
C PRO A 221 10.18 17.19 3.68
N GLU A 222 10.91 16.07 3.52
CA GLU A 222 11.58 15.70 2.27
C GLU A 222 10.73 14.76 1.38
N LEU A 223 9.58 14.31 1.87
CA LEU A 223 8.59 13.52 1.14
C LEU A 223 7.47 14.43 0.66
#